data_09971a4f8a042ce4f74da44b81edeb70
#
_entry.id   09971a4f8a042ce4f74da44b81edeb70
#
_cell.length_a   1.000
_cell.length_b   1.000
_cell.length_c   1.000
_cell.angle_alpha   90.00
_cell.angle_beta   90.00
_cell.angle_gamma   90.00
#
_symmetry.space_group_name_H-M   'P 1'
#
loop_
_entity.id
_entity.type
_entity.pdbx_description
1 polymer ?
#
loop_
_entity_poly.entity_id
_entity_poly.type
_entity_poly.pdbx_seq_one_letter_code
_entity_poly.pdbx_strand_id
1 'polypeptide(L)'
;FEEKSNKALLNIDETIKTLDKTTIGFYPNGAVGLEALENIINNTTPKEIEDSKEKLQNSLETILKDTCSWDELISDFEKDKNGLIMTMGKGGVGKTTIASNIALELAKRGHKVVLSTTDPASHLEYVSKTNENLTIEKIDPKIETQKHIDEVIALNEGKISSEDMALLKEELSTPCIEEIAVFKAFAKTVS
;
A
#
# COMPACT_ATOMS: atom_id res chain seq x y z
N PHE A 1 3.45 5.04 -19.14
CA PHE A 1 2.02 5.23 -18.84
C PHE A 1 1.23 5.34 -20.15
N GLU A 2 1.66 6.19 -21.06
CA GLU A 2 1.03 6.46 -22.35
C GLU A 2 0.92 5.20 -23.24
N GLU A 3 1.97 4.37 -23.29
CA GLU A 3 1.97 3.12 -24.06
C GLU A 3 0.96 2.09 -23.53
N LYS A 4 0.80 1.98 -22.20
CA LYS A 4 -0.20 1.12 -21.57
C LYS A 4 -1.62 1.63 -21.83
N SER A 5 -1.81 2.95 -21.79
CA SER A 5 -3.10 3.60 -22.05
C SER A 5 -3.51 3.39 -23.51
N ASN A 6 -2.60 3.59 -24.44
CA ASN A 6 -2.84 3.36 -25.88
C ASN A 6 -3.16 1.89 -26.17
N LYS A 7 -2.46 0.96 -25.52
CA LYS A 7 -2.74 -0.49 -25.66
C LYS A 7 -4.11 -0.87 -25.10
N ALA A 8 -4.52 -0.27 -23.98
CA ALA A 8 -5.87 -0.45 -23.43
C ALA A 8 -6.95 0.10 -24.34
N LEU A 9 -6.74 1.27 -24.97
CA LEU A 9 -7.66 1.87 -25.91
C LEU A 9 -7.83 1.05 -27.20
N LEU A 10 -6.81 0.32 -27.63
CA LEU A 10 -6.89 -0.58 -28.79
C LEU A 10 -7.75 -1.83 -28.50
N ASN A 11 -7.85 -2.25 -27.25
CA ASN A 11 -8.57 -3.45 -26.82
C ASN A 11 -9.97 -3.16 -26.25
N ILE A 12 -10.51 -1.97 -26.48
CA ILE A 12 -11.88 -1.61 -26.06
C ILE A 12 -12.91 -2.41 -26.90
N ASP A 13 -13.98 -2.86 -26.23
CA ASP A 13 -15.13 -3.52 -26.86
C ASP A 13 -15.72 -2.70 -28.01
N GLU A 14 -16.14 -3.36 -29.09
CA GLU A 14 -16.69 -2.72 -30.28
C GLU A 14 -17.91 -1.83 -29.94
N THR A 15 -18.72 -2.21 -28.97
CA THR A 15 -19.86 -1.40 -28.52
C THR A 15 -19.42 -0.05 -27.95
N ILE A 16 -18.31 -0.02 -27.22
CA ILE A 16 -17.75 1.22 -26.66
C ILE A 16 -17.10 2.07 -27.74
N LYS A 17 -16.56 1.45 -28.79
CA LYS A 17 -15.96 2.18 -29.93
C LYS A 17 -16.97 3.03 -30.71
N THR A 18 -18.25 2.70 -30.65
CA THR A 18 -19.32 3.45 -31.31
C THR A 18 -19.76 4.72 -30.58
N LEU A 19 -19.35 4.88 -29.30
CA LEU A 19 -19.69 6.05 -28.49
C LEU A 19 -18.81 7.25 -28.85
N ASP A 20 -19.40 8.46 -28.71
CA ASP A 20 -18.64 9.69 -28.83
C ASP A 20 -17.51 9.73 -27.79
N LYS A 21 -16.32 10.11 -28.26
CA LYS A 21 -15.10 10.09 -27.42
C LYS A 21 -14.52 11.48 -27.29
N THR A 22 -14.22 11.86 -26.07
CA THR A 22 -13.42 13.04 -25.77
C THR A 22 -12.08 12.59 -25.20
N THR A 23 -10.99 12.99 -25.80
CA THR A 23 -9.65 12.70 -25.29
C THR A 23 -9.12 13.91 -24.55
N ILE A 24 -8.81 13.73 -23.28
CA ILE A 24 -8.17 14.74 -22.44
C ILE A 24 -6.73 14.31 -22.22
N GLY A 25 -5.77 15.19 -22.51
CA GLY A 25 -4.35 14.94 -22.28
C GLY A 25 -4.03 14.76 -20.78
N PHE A 26 -2.93 14.10 -20.50
CA PHE A 26 -2.44 14.01 -19.11
C PHE A 26 -1.76 15.32 -18.70
N TYR A 27 -2.27 15.95 -17.65
CA TYR A 27 -1.73 17.18 -17.08
C TYR A 27 -0.99 16.83 -15.78
N PRO A 28 0.36 16.82 -15.77
CA PRO A 28 1.15 16.35 -14.64
C PRO A 28 0.98 17.20 -13.38
N ASN A 29 0.63 18.47 -13.52
CA ASN A 29 0.43 19.39 -12.39
C ASN A 29 -1.02 19.35 -11.84
N GLY A 30 -1.88 18.51 -12.40
CA GLY A 30 -3.29 18.44 -12.03
C GLY A 30 -4.10 19.67 -12.45
N ALA A 31 -5.40 19.63 -12.21
CA ALA A 31 -6.33 20.72 -12.51
C ALA A 31 -6.46 21.69 -11.32
N VAL A 32 -5.35 22.31 -10.90
CA VAL A 32 -5.34 23.24 -9.78
C VAL A 32 -5.34 24.68 -10.28
N GLY A 33 -6.46 25.41 -10.01
CA GLY A 33 -6.65 26.80 -10.43
C GLY A 33 -7.39 26.95 -11.75
N LEU A 34 -7.92 28.14 -12.01
CA LEU A 34 -8.75 28.45 -13.19
C LEU A 34 -7.98 28.30 -14.49
N GLU A 35 -6.73 28.72 -14.53
CA GLU A 35 -5.87 28.62 -15.72
C GLU A 35 -5.60 27.15 -16.13
N ALA A 36 -5.40 26.27 -15.15
CA ALA A 36 -5.22 24.84 -15.41
C ALA A 36 -6.53 24.22 -15.98
N LEU A 37 -7.68 24.62 -15.47
CA LEU A 37 -8.97 24.21 -15.98
C LEU A 37 -9.24 24.71 -17.40
N GLU A 38 -8.92 25.98 -17.70
CA GLU A 38 -9.04 26.54 -19.04
C GLU A 38 -8.13 25.82 -20.04
N ASN A 39 -6.92 25.46 -19.65
CA ASN A 39 -6.00 24.69 -20.48
C ASN A 39 -6.53 23.28 -20.78
N ILE A 40 -7.19 22.64 -19.82
CA ILE A 40 -7.83 21.33 -20.02
C ILE A 40 -9.01 21.46 -21.00
N ILE A 41 -9.87 22.47 -20.81
CA ILE A 41 -11.03 22.70 -21.66
C ILE A 41 -10.62 23.00 -23.11
N ASN A 42 -9.59 23.82 -23.27
CA ASN A 42 -9.08 24.24 -24.58
C ASN A 42 -8.12 23.23 -25.20
N ASN A 43 -7.82 22.12 -24.51
CA ASN A 43 -6.84 21.10 -24.90
C ASN A 43 -5.47 21.70 -25.27
N THR A 44 -5.09 22.77 -24.56
CA THR A 44 -3.80 23.45 -24.74
C THR A 44 -2.80 22.94 -23.73
N THR A 45 -1.62 22.54 -24.20
CA THR A 45 -0.49 22.22 -23.33
C THR A 45 0.14 23.52 -22.83
N PRO A 46 0.23 23.74 -21.50
CA PRO A 46 0.91 24.93 -20.98
C PRO A 46 2.36 24.98 -21.47
N LYS A 47 2.81 26.16 -21.94
CA LYS A 47 4.21 26.40 -22.34
C LYS A 47 5.22 26.10 -21.23
N GLU A 48 4.76 26.09 -19.98
CA GLU A 48 5.57 25.79 -18.80
C GLU A 48 5.95 24.30 -18.64
N ILE A 49 5.40 23.40 -19.48
CA ILE A 49 5.73 21.96 -19.37
C ILE A 49 7.16 21.68 -19.82
N GLU A 50 7.71 22.42 -20.78
CA GLU A 50 9.09 22.23 -21.23
C GLU A 50 10.09 22.73 -20.17
N ASP A 51 9.87 23.92 -19.60
CA ASP A 51 10.67 24.46 -18.49
C ASP A 51 10.55 23.62 -17.21
N SER A 52 9.36 23.03 -16.98
CA SER A 52 9.11 22.15 -15.85
C SER A 52 9.80 20.78 -15.99
N LYS A 53 9.94 20.26 -17.20
CA LYS A 53 10.67 19.00 -17.46
C LYS A 53 12.15 19.15 -17.13
N GLU A 54 12.77 20.25 -17.55
CA GLU A 54 14.18 20.51 -17.29
C GLU A 54 14.45 20.74 -15.79
N LYS A 55 13.59 21.51 -15.11
CA LYS A 55 13.65 21.71 -13.65
C LYS A 55 13.41 20.41 -12.88
N LEU A 56 12.45 19.57 -13.32
CA LEU A 56 12.17 18.28 -12.70
C LEU A 56 13.34 17.32 -12.91
N GLN A 57 13.95 17.31 -14.09
CA GLN A 57 15.08 16.46 -14.41
C GLN A 57 16.31 16.84 -13.58
N ASN A 58 16.62 18.14 -13.46
CA ASN A 58 17.69 18.64 -12.61
C ASN A 58 17.44 18.37 -11.11
N SER A 59 16.18 18.48 -10.66
CA SER A 59 15.79 18.15 -9.28
C SER A 59 15.89 16.64 -9.01
N LEU A 60 15.49 15.81 -9.97
CA LEU A 60 15.61 14.35 -9.88
C LEU A 60 17.07 13.90 -9.87
N GLU A 61 17.94 14.49 -10.70
CA GLU A 61 19.37 14.20 -10.69
C GLU A 61 20.04 14.57 -9.36
N THR A 62 19.60 15.67 -8.74
CA THR A 62 20.09 16.08 -7.42
C THR A 62 19.63 15.11 -6.33
N ILE A 63 18.35 14.74 -6.34
CA ILE A 63 17.78 13.76 -5.40
C ILE A 63 18.44 12.39 -5.57
N LEU A 64 18.65 11.95 -6.82
CA LEU A 64 19.26 10.65 -7.11
C LEU A 64 20.73 10.56 -6.67
N LYS A 65 21.46 11.67 -6.59
CA LYS A 65 22.84 11.69 -6.07
C LYS A 65 22.93 11.40 -4.58
N ASP A 66 21.87 11.72 -3.84
CA ASP A 66 21.83 11.56 -2.37
C ASP A 66 21.02 10.29 -1.96
N THR A 67 20.56 9.48 -2.91
CA THR A 67 19.83 8.23 -2.61
C THR A 67 20.75 7.03 -2.76
N CYS A 68 20.58 6.06 -1.84
CA CYS A 68 21.24 4.76 -1.97
C CYS A 68 20.60 3.95 -3.12
N SER A 69 21.40 3.08 -3.71
CA SER A 69 20.91 2.11 -4.69
C SER A 69 19.99 1.08 -4.02
N TRP A 70 19.18 0.36 -4.82
CA TRP A 70 18.33 -0.70 -4.30
C TRP A 70 19.14 -1.80 -3.59
N ASP A 71 20.27 -2.18 -4.16
CA ASP A 71 21.16 -3.19 -3.57
C ASP A 71 21.78 -2.73 -2.25
N GLU A 72 22.17 -1.47 -2.15
CA GLU A 72 22.65 -0.87 -0.88
C GLU A 72 21.57 -0.87 0.19
N LEU A 73 20.32 -0.52 -0.18
CA LEU A 73 19.19 -0.55 0.73
C LEU A 73 18.93 -1.96 1.27
N ILE A 74 18.90 -2.97 0.39
CA ILE A 74 18.67 -4.35 0.81
C ILE A 74 19.84 -4.84 1.67
N SER A 75 21.09 -4.51 1.29
CA SER A 75 22.28 -4.87 2.07
C SER A 75 22.31 -4.20 3.45
N ASP A 76 21.70 -3.03 3.58
CA ASP A 76 21.55 -2.37 4.87
C ASP A 76 20.59 -3.14 5.79
N PHE A 77 19.48 -3.64 5.26
CA PHE A 77 18.56 -4.50 6.00
C PHE A 77 19.17 -5.85 6.42
N GLU A 78 20.18 -6.34 5.69
CA GLU A 78 20.86 -7.58 6.00
C GLU A 78 21.90 -7.48 7.14
N LYS A 79 22.22 -6.26 7.59
CA LYS A 79 23.19 -6.05 8.69
C LYS A 79 22.70 -6.67 9.99
N ASP A 80 21.40 -6.66 10.21
CA ASP A 80 20.76 -7.26 11.37
C ASP A 80 20.19 -8.65 11.00
N LYS A 81 20.43 -9.62 11.87
CA LYS A 81 19.97 -11.00 11.64
C LYS A 81 18.45 -11.14 11.65
N ASN A 82 17.77 -10.29 12.41
CA ASN A 82 16.32 -10.23 12.53
C ASN A 82 15.89 -8.77 12.56
N GLY A 83 14.78 -8.46 11.91
CA GLY A 83 14.29 -7.10 11.86
C GLY A 83 12.83 -7.02 11.43
N LEU A 84 12.23 -5.87 11.68
CA LEU A 84 10.91 -5.50 11.21
C LEU A 84 11.02 -4.32 10.26
N ILE A 85 10.54 -4.51 9.04
CA ILE A 85 10.51 -3.47 8.02
C ILE A 85 9.05 -3.07 7.78
N MET A 86 8.73 -1.80 7.98
CA MET A 86 7.39 -1.26 7.76
C MET A 86 7.37 -0.25 6.64
N THR A 87 6.44 -0.41 5.69
CA THR A 87 6.18 0.57 4.64
C THR A 87 4.94 1.38 4.98
N MET A 88 5.08 2.69 5.11
CA MET A 88 4.01 3.60 5.47
C MET A 88 3.81 4.71 4.42
N GLY A 89 2.60 5.24 4.33
CA GLY A 89 2.27 6.33 3.40
C GLY A 89 0.80 6.37 3.02
N LYS A 90 0.40 7.36 2.24
CA LYS A 90 -0.99 7.53 1.75
C LYS A 90 -1.40 6.40 0.80
N GLY A 91 -2.71 6.29 0.50
CA GLY A 91 -3.23 5.36 -0.49
C GLY A 91 -2.58 5.54 -1.87
N GLY A 92 -2.33 4.44 -2.58
CA GLY A 92 -1.86 4.47 -3.97
C GLY A 92 -0.38 4.81 -4.21
N VAL A 93 0.41 5.11 -3.17
CA VAL A 93 1.83 5.50 -3.33
C VAL A 93 2.80 4.33 -3.53
N GLY A 94 2.31 3.10 -3.63
CA GLY A 94 3.14 1.92 -3.90
C GLY A 94 3.69 1.19 -2.68
N LYS A 95 3.13 1.41 -1.47
CA LYS A 95 3.57 0.73 -0.24
C LYS A 95 3.68 -0.79 -0.40
N THR A 96 2.60 -1.42 -0.83
CA THR A 96 2.54 -2.87 -1.03
C THR A 96 3.56 -3.35 -2.06
N THR A 97 3.76 -2.59 -3.13
CA THR A 97 4.74 -2.91 -4.16
C THR A 97 6.16 -2.89 -3.60
N ILE A 98 6.52 -1.84 -2.84
CA ILE A 98 7.84 -1.73 -2.22
C ILE A 98 8.05 -2.82 -1.19
N ALA A 99 7.09 -3.05 -0.27
CA ALA A 99 7.18 -4.12 0.72
C ALA A 99 7.36 -5.50 0.07
N SER A 100 6.61 -5.80 -0.99
CA SER A 100 6.71 -7.07 -1.72
C SER A 100 8.05 -7.26 -2.40
N ASN A 101 8.61 -6.20 -3.00
CA ASN A 101 9.92 -6.27 -3.64
C ASN A 101 11.06 -6.45 -2.62
N ILE A 102 11.00 -5.75 -1.47
CA ILE A 102 11.96 -5.94 -0.37
C ILE A 102 11.88 -7.38 0.12
N ALA A 103 10.67 -7.87 0.43
CA ALA A 103 10.46 -9.23 0.93
C ALA A 103 10.97 -10.29 -0.05
N LEU A 104 10.68 -10.14 -1.34
CA LEU A 104 11.12 -11.06 -2.38
C LEU A 104 12.65 -11.06 -2.53
N GLU A 105 13.27 -9.88 -2.47
CA GLU A 105 14.72 -9.76 -2.63
C GLU A 105 15.47 -10.36 -1.44
N LEU A 106 15.03 -10.09 -0.22
CA LEU A 106 15.58 -10.73 0.98
C LEU A 106 15.39 -12.25 0.96
N ALA A 107 14.23 -12.74 0.53
CA ALA A 107 13.98 -14.17 0.40
C ALA A 107 14.87 -14.84 -0.65
N LYS A 108 15.15 -14.18 -1.80
CA LYS A 108 16.09 -14.63 -2.82
C LYS A 108 17.53 -14.73 -2.28
N ARG A 109 17.90 -13.82 -1.37
CA ARG A 109 19.21 -13.83 -0.69
C ARG A 109 19.31 -14.87 0.42
N GLY A 110 18.23 -15.64 0.66
CA GLY A 110 18.21 -16.77 1.58
C GLY A 110 17.65 -16.46 2.98
N HIS A 111 17.14 -15.26 3.21
CA HIS A 111 16.49 -14.90 4.47
C HIS A 111 15.08 -15.47 4.54
N LYS A 112 14.67 -15.95 5.71
CA LYS A 112 13.27 -16.31 5.98
C LYS A 112 12.48 -15.03 6.22
N VAL A 113 11.51 -14.75 5.36
CA VAL A 113 10.74 -13.51 5.37
C VAL A 113 9.26 -13.81 5.52
N VAL A 114 8.59 -13.06 6.40
CA VAL A 114 7.14 -13.02 6.51
C VAL A 114 6.68 -11.66 6.00
N LEU A 115 5.90 -11.65 4.93
CA LEU A 115 5.26 -10.45 4.39
C LEU A 115 3.82 -10.38 4.89
N SER A 116 3.53 -9.45 5.77
CA SER A 116 2.21 -9.28 6.37
C SER A 116 1.49 -8.06 5.80
N THR A 117 0.18 -8.15 5.61
CA THR A 117 -0.67 -7.06 5.11
C THR A 117 -2.05 -7.09 5.73
N THR A 118 -2.62 -5.91 5.97
CA THR A 118 -4.03 -5.71 6.36
C THR A 118 -4.91 -5.35 5.17
N ASP A 119 -4.34 -5.13 3.97
CA ASP A 119 -5.11 -4.76 2.78
C ASP A 119 -5.77 -6.01 2.17
N PRO A 120 -7.11 -6.14 2.24
CA PRO A 120 -7.82 -7.28 1.66
C PRO A 120 -7.70 -7.35 0.13
N ALA A 121 -7.45 -6.22 -0.52
CA ALA A 121 -7.30 -6.12 -1.98
C ALA A 121 -5.86 -6.35 -2.46
N SER A 122 -4.92 -6.66 -1.56
CA SER A 122 -3.54 -6.90 -1.93
C SER A 122 -3.41 -8.18 -2.77
N HIS A 123 -2.96 -8.00 -4.02
CA HIS A 123 -2.67 -9.12 -4.94
C HIS A 123 -1.29 -9.73 -4.66
N LEU A 124 -1.03 -10.13 -3.41
CA LEU A 124 0.25 -10.72 -2.99
C LEU A 124 0.40 -12.19 -3.39
N GLU A 125 -0.66 -12.84 -3.87
CA GLU A 125 -0.68 -14.26 -4.24
C GLU A 125 0.34 -14.60 -5.35
N TYR A 126 0.68 -13.64 -6.20
CA TYR A 126 1.72 -13.80 -7.21
C TYR A 126 3.13 -13.87 -6.63
N VAL A 127 3.34 -13.28 -5.46
CA VAL A 127 4.66 -13.20 -4.82
C VAL A 127 4.98 -14.48 -4.04
N SER A 128 3.97 -15.11 -3.43
CA SER A 128 4.15 -16.31 -2.58
C SER A 128 4.64 -17.55 -3.32
N LYS A 129 4.35 -17.65 -4.62
CA LYS A 129 4.71 -18.82 -5.43
C LYS A 129 6.15 -18.81 -5.93
N THR A 130 6.89 -17.76 -5.65
CA THR A 130 8.21 -17.52 -6.26
C THR A 130 9.39 -17.94 -5.40
N ASN A 131 9.24 -18.12 -4.09
CA ASN A 131 10.37 -18.45 -3.20
C ASN A 131 9.90 -19.16 -1.93
N GLU A 132 10.56 -20.26 -1.57
CA GLU A 132 10.27 -21.09 -0.38
C GLU A 132 10.57 -20.35 0.93
N ASN A 133 11.43 -19.34 0.91
CA ASN A 133 11.79 -18.53 2.07
C ASN A 133 10.79 -17.39 2.36
N LEU A 134 9.78 -17.18 1.49
CA LEU A 134 8.79 -16.12 1.64
C LEU A 134 7.44 -16.70 2.04
N THR A 135 6.99 -16.32 3.22
CA THR A 135 5.63 -16.59 3.70
C THR A 135 4.79 -15.32 3.60
N ILE A 136 3.58 -15.43 3.09
CA ILE A 136 2.62 -14.32 3.08
C ILE A 136 1.57 -14.57 4.14
N GLU A 137 1.39 -13.59 5.01
CA GLU A 137 0.38 -13.59 6.05
C GLU A 137 -0.59 -12.44 5.82
N LYS A 138 -1.88 -12.76 5.76
CA LYS A 138 -2.94 -11.78 5.61
C LYS A 138 -3.66 -11.63 6.93
N ILE A 139 -3.59 -10.44 7.49
CA ILE A 139 -4.31 -10.08 8.71
C ILE A 139 -5.68 -9.53 8.29
N ASP A 140 -6.74 -10.25 8.61
CA ASP A 140 -8.11 -9.76 8.43
C ASP A 140 -8.55 -9.03 9.69
N PRO A 141 -8.76 -7.69 9.61
CA PRO A 141 -9.12 -6.90 10.78
C PRO A 141 -10.37 -7.40 11.50
N LYS A 142 -11.38 -7.84 10.75
CA LYS A 142 -12.65 -8.32 11.34
C LYS A 142 -12.46 -9.63 12.11
N ILE A 143 -11.69 -10.55 11.54
CA ILE A 143 -11.41 -11.84 12.18
C ILE A 143 -10.58 -11.61 13.46
N GLU A 144 -9.55 -10.78 13.38
CA GLU A 144 -8.69 -10.52 14.55
C GLU A 144 -9.44 -9.74 15.64
N THR A 145 -10.33 -8.81 15.25
CA THR A 145 -11.20 -8.10 16.20
C THR A 145 -12.11 -9.07 16.95
N GLN A 146 -12.78 -9.99 16.23
CA GLN A 146 -13.63 -10.97 16.88
C GLN A 146 -12.87 -11.89 17.83
N LYS A 147 -11.69 -12.39 17.41
CA LYS A 147 -10.81 -13.16 18.28
C LYS A 147 -10.42 -12.41 19.54
N HIS A 148 -10.07 -11.14 19.40
CA HIS A 148 -9.68 -10.30 20.54
C HIS A 148 -10.85 -10.10 21.51
N ILE A 149 -12.05 -9.82 21.00
CA ILE A 149 -13.27 -9.68 21.80
C ILE A 149 -13.55 -10.98 22.57
N ASP A 150 -13.53 -12.12 21.88
CA ASP A 150 -13.80 -13.42 22.48
C ASP A 150 -12.77 -13.77 23.58
N GLU A 151 -11.49 -13.49 23.35
CA GLU A 151 -10.41 -13.66 24.34
C GLU A 151 -10.65 -12.80 25.59
N VAL A 152 -11.01 -11.52 25.42
CA VAL A 152 -11.22 -10.59 26.52
C VAL A 152 -12.46 -11.00 27.34
N ILE A 153 -13.54 -11.38 26.67
CA ILE A 153 -14.75 -11.87 27.33
C ILE A 153 -14.45 -13.13 28.13
N ALA A 154 -13.79 -14.12 27.52
CA ALA A 154 -13.45 -15.38 28.19
C ALA A 154 -12.53 -15.18 29.41
N LEU A 155 -11.60 -14.24 29.35
CA LEU A 155 -10.71 -13.90 30.47
C LEU A 155 -11.46 -13.30 31.67
N ASN A 156 -12.60 -12.65 31.46
CA ASN A 156 -13.38 -11.95 32.48
C ASN A 156 -14.64 -12.72 32.89
N GLU A 157 -15.02 -13.76 32.18
CA GLU A 157 -16.20 -14.57 32.48
C GLU A 157 -16.08 -15.21 33.87
N GLY A 158 -17.11 -15.00 34.70
CA GLY A 158 -17.14 -15.47 36.07
C GLY A 158 -16.26 -14.69 37.08
N LYS A 159 -15.54 -13.65 36.64
CA LYS A 159 -14.68 -12.82 37.47
C LYS A 159 -15.27 -11.46 37.83
N ILE A 160 -16.16 -10.95 36.98
CA ILE A 160 -16.80 -9.65 37.12
C ILE A 160 -18.32 -9.80 37.18
N SER A 161 -19.02 -8.73 37.62
CA SER A 161 -20.48 -8.72 37.69
C SER A 161 -21.12 -8.73 36.31
N SER A 162 -22.42 -9.05 36.24
CA SER A 162 -23.19 -8.98 34.99
C SER A 162 -23.28 -7.58 34.43
N GLU A 163 -23.30 -6.55 35.31
CA GLU A 163 -23.32 -5.14 34.94
C GLU A 163 -21.99 -4.70 34.34
N ASP A 164 -20.88 -5.07 34.98
CA ASP A 164 -19.53 -4.80 34.48
C ASP A 164 -19.26 -5.52 33.17
N MET A 165 -19.79 -6.74 32.99
CA MET A 165 -19.68 -7.46 31.73
C MET A 165 -20.45 -6.76 30.59
N ALA A 166 -21.58 -6.12 30.89
CA ALA A 166 -22.32 -5.35 29.90
C ALA A 166 -21.52 -4.12 29.45
N LEU A 167 -20.91 -3.40 30.41
CA LEU A 167 -20.02 -2.26 30.10
C LEU A 167 -18.80 -2.68 29.29
N LEU A 168 -18.15 -3.79 29.67
CA LEU A 168 -17.02 -4.32 28.93
C LEU A 168 -17.38 -4.63 27.45
N LYS A 169 -18.53 -5.24 27.21
CA LYS A 169 -19.00 -5.52 25.84
C LYS A 169 -19.29 -4.24 25.04
N GLU A 170 -19.77 -3.19 25.68
CA GLU A 170 -19.95 -1.89 25.06
C GLU A 170 -18.60 -1.26 24.65
N GLU A 171 -17.61 -1.28 25.55
CA GLU A 171 -16.25 -0.82 25.26
C GLU A 171 -15.61 -1.61 24.11
N LEU A 172 -15.78 -2.93 24.08
CA LEU A 172 -15.27 -3.80 23.03
C LEU A 172 -15.96 -3.62 21.67
N SER A 173 -17.06 -2.88 21.62
CA SER A 173 -17.74 -2.55 20.36
C SER A 173 -17.23 -1.27 19.68
N THR A 174 -16.25 -0.59 20.28
CA THR A 174 -15.69 0.66 19.76
C THR A 174 -14.71 0.41 18.59
N PRO A 175 -14.58 1.35 17.63
CA PRO A 175 -13.65 1.23 16.50
C PRO A 175 -12.18 1.03 16.92
N CYS A 176 -11.76 1.56 18.08
CA CYS A 176 -10.39 1.42 18.60
C CYS A 176 -9.98 -0.04 18.83
N ILE A 177 -10.95 -0.92 19.06
CA ILE A 177 -10.69 -2.35 19.29
C ILE A 177 -10.15 -3.04 18.04
N GLU A 178 -10.60 -2.62 16.86
CA GLU A 178 -10.06 -3.14 15.59
C GLU A 178 -8.55 -2.81 15.47
N GLU A 179 -8.16 -1.58 15.78
CA GLU A 179 -6.75 -1.17 15.74
C GLU A 179 -5.90 -1.98 16.72
N ILE A 180 -6.39 -2.18 17.94
CA ILE A 180 -5.71 -2.98 18.98
C ILE A 180 -5.57 -4.44 18.51
N ALA A 181 -6.62 -5.03 17.97
CA ALA A 181 -6.63 -6.42 17.52
C ALA A 181 -5.64 -6.64 16.37
N VAL A 182 -5.63 -5.73 15.38
CA VAL A 182 -4.68 -5.75 14.26
C VAL A 182 -3.24 -5.60 14.74
N PHE A 183 -3.00 -4.67 15.66
CA PHE A 183 -1.66 -4.48 16.24
C PHE A 183 -1.18 -5.74 17.01
N LYS A 184 -2.08 -6.38 17.76
CA LYS A 184 -1.80 -7.63 18.46
C LYS A 184 -1.49 -8.77 17.49
N ALA A 185 -2.18 -8.83 16.33
CA ALA A 185 -1.89 -9.81 15.30
C ALA A 185 -0.49 -9.60 14.72
N PHE A 186 -0.11 -8.36 14.37
CA PHE A 186 1.26 -8.03 13.94
C PHE A 186 2.32 -8.40 14.99
N ALA A 187 2.06 -8.12 16.27
CA ALA A 187 3.00 -8.45 17.35
C ALA A 187 3.25 -9.96 17.45
N LYS A 188 2.24 -10.79 17.19
CA LYS A 188 2.39 -12.25 17.15
C LYS A 188 3.28 -12.73 16.01
N THR A 189 3.26 -12.05 14.86
CA THR A 189 4.11 -12.39 13.70
C THR A 189 5.59 -12.12 13.98
N VAL A 190 5.90 -11.18 14.87
CA VAL A 190 7.27 -10.75 15.21
C VAL A 190 7.86 -11.49 16.40
N SER A 191 7.01 -12.20 17.18
CA SER A 191 7.42 -12.95 18.40
C SER A 191 7.92 -14.33 18.08
#